data_32605f3e56576554031e275bb4475073
#
_entry.id   32605f3e56576554031e275bb4475073
#
_cell.length_a   1.000
_cell.length_b   1.000
_cell.length_c   1.000
_cell.angle_alpha   90.00
_cell.angle_beta   90.00
_cell.angle_gamma   90.00
#
_symmetry.space_group_name_H-M   'P 1'
#
loop_
_entity.id
_entity.type
_entity.pdbx_description
1 polymer ?
#
loop_
_entity_poly.entity_id
_entity_poly.type
_entity_poly.pdbx_seq_one_letter_code
_entity_poly.pdbx_strand_id
1 'polypeptide(L)'
;MLRARLYALTLQLLLCTVILTLIKRQFDLGANITLVRWGGICSFIFLIAFWYLALNNRPRQSEIRRHRSQSQGKSRRLTRAQLAGLRVAVVIATYNESRQTLKDCLGSLAAQTKMPDVIYLIDDGSHQAADVRAALMESGLIDKVPIQLIRQTNAGKRLAQSQAFAHDLQADIFVTLDSDTVLDPNALAELVNGYADPEVTAVGGIILGVNPRHNLLTRLIDVGFVSSYLSGRAAWSSLGSVVVHSGAIASYRAEIVRRHLPFYARQRVFGQEVASGDDRMLTTLALLHGKSITQESAIAFTPHPENLRDLTRQRLRWSRSFYWGGFWLIRHMPLTRLSWWLVASQFTMFAVNIVLIPVLFAYWAIALHTLPFELLVYLAVISYLRTSRYAMVMPVLRPKDKFFYVGSYLISPIAGFLNFYLSWVINVLGLLTIRRTCRWGERISVSDRERPSDIALVSA
;
A
#
# COMPACT_ATOMS: atom_id res chain seq x y z
N MET A 1 -10.09 -22.00 -2.41
CA MET A 1 -9.42 -21.10 -3.39
C MET A 1 -9.88 -21.30 -4.83
N LEU A 2 -9.95 -22.50 -5.39
CA LEU A 2 -10.37 -22.69 -6.81
C LEU A 2 -11.79 -22.18 -7.07
N ARG A 3 -12.79 -22.49 -6.22
CA ARG A 3 -14.16 -22.01 -6.35
C ARG A 3 -14.28 -20.48 -6.30
N ALA A 4 -13.56 -19.83 -5.38
CA ALA A 4 -13.55 -18.37 -5.31
C ALA A 4 -12.93 -17.72 -6.57
N ARG A 5 -11.93 -18.36 -7.18
CA ARG A 5 -11.37 -17.92 -8.47
C ARG A 5 -12.34 -18.10 -9.64
N LEU A 6 -13.11 -19.19 -9.65
CA LEU A 6 -14.16 -19.41 -10.64
C LEU A 6 -15.27 -18.37 -10.54
N TYR A 7 -15.78 -18.09 -9.34
CA TYR A 7 -16.79 -17.03 -9.13
C TYR A 7 -16.28 -15.65 -9.57
N ALA A 8 -15.01 -15.35 -9.29
CA ALA A 8 -14.38 -14.13 -9.76
C ALA A 8 -14.33 -14.03 -11.27
N LEU A 9 -13.92 -15.11 -11.93
CA LEU A 9 -13.83 -15.16 -13.38
C LEU A 9 -15.24 -14.99 -14.00
N THR A 10 -16.25 -15.65 -13.42
CA THR A 10 -17.63 -15.54 -13.88
C THR A 10 -18.17 -14.11 -13.71
N LEU A 11 -17.96 -13.50 -12.54
CA LEU A 11 -18.37 -12.13 -12.28
C LEU A 11 -17.71 -11.15 -13.24
N GLN A 12 -16.43 -11.34 -13.53
CA GLN A 12 -15.71 -10.47 -14.45
C GLN A 12 -16.11 -10.67 -15.90
N LEU A 13 -16.34 -11.91 -16.34
CA LEU A 13 -16.86 -12.16 -17.66
C LEU A 13 -18.22 -11.48 -17.83
N LEU A 14 -19.08 -11.51 -16.81
CA LEU A 14 -20.38 -10.85 -16.81
C LEU A 14 -20.22 -9.31 -16.90
N LEU A 15 -19.32 -8.73 -16.09
CA LEU A 15 -19.01 -7.30 -16.13
C LEU A 15 -18.32 -6.89 -17.45
N CYS A 16 -17.45 -7.74 -18.01
CA CYS A 16 -16.89 -7.54 -19.34
C CYS A 16 -17.97 -7.50 -20.42
N THR A 17 -18.95 -8.41 -20.34
CA THR A 17 -20.07 -8.43 -21.28
C THR A 17 -20.90 -7.15 -21.19
N VAL A 18 -21.18 -6.65 -19.99
CA VAL A 18 -21.88 -5.36 -19.78
C VAL A 18 -21.09 -4.20 -20.40
N ILE A 19 -19.77 -4.13 -20.15
CA ILE A 19 -18.90 -3.07 -20.73
C ILE A 19 -18.88 -3.16 -22.25
N LEU A 20 -18.72 -4.36 -22.82
CA LEU A 20 -18.73 -4.55 -24.28
C LEU A 20 -20.08 -4.16 -24.89
N THR A 21 -21.19 -4.45 -24.21
CA THR A 21 -22.52 -4.04 -24.65
C THR A 21 -22.69 -2.52 -24.62
N LEU A 22 -22.21 -1.86 -23.55
CA LEU A 22 -22.23 -0.40 -23.46
C LEU A 22 -21.33 0.26 -24.53
N ILE A 23 -20.12 -0.29 -24.76
CA ILE A 23 -19.24 0.15 -25.84
C ILE A 23 -19.93 -0.02 -27.20
N LYS A 24 -20.56 -1.19 -27.48
CA LYS A 24 -21.28 -1.45 -28.70
C LYS A 24 -22.40 -0.44 -28.89
N ARG A 25 -23.22 -0.18 -27.87
CA ARG A 25 -24.32 0.82 -27.92
C ARG A 25 -23.76 2.23 -28.24
N GLN A 26 -22.63 2.62 -27.75
CA GLN A 26 -21.94 3.86 -28.11
C GLN A 26 -21.50 3.90 -29.57
N PHE A 27 -21.12 2.75 -30.15
CA PHE A 27 -20.80 2.62 -31.57
C PHE A 27 -22.05 2.76 -32.42
N ASP A 28 -23.19 2.20 -32.01
CA ASP A 28 -24.43 2.23 -32.73
C ASP A 28 -25.10 3.63 -32.74
N LEU A 29 -24.84 4.47 -31.74
CA LEU A 29 -25.33 5.84 -31.62
C LEU A 29 -24.62 6.88 -32.50
N GLY A 30 -23.70 6.47 -33.40
CA GLY A 30 -23.14 7.33 -34.43
C GLY A 30 -22.22 8.47 -33.92
N ALA A 31 -21.86 8.47 -32.65
CA ALA A 31 -21.01 9.49 -32.08
C ALA A 31 -19.57 9.46 -32.68
N ASN A 32 -19.25 10.49 -33.44
CA ASN A 32 -17.99 10.67 -34.20
C ASN A 32 -16.74 10.88 -33.35
N ILE A 33 -16.69 10.37 -32.11
CA ILE A 33 -15.54 10.53 -31.22
C ILE A 33 -14.69 9.28 -31.23
N THR A 34 -13.98 9.02 -32.32
CA THR A 34 -13.07 7.89 -32.53
C THR A 34 -12.03 7.76 -31.41
N LEU A 35 -11.50 8.88 -30.91
CA LEU A 35 -10.48 8.91 -29.86
C LEU A 35 -11.02 8.38 -28.51
N VAL A 36 -12.27 8.75 -28.14
CA VAL A 36 -12.90 8.30 -26.89
C VAL A 36 -13.20 6.80 -26.93
N ARG A 37 -13.61 6.31 -28.11
CA ARG A 37 -13.87 4.88 -28.35
C ARG A 37 -12.61 4.04 -28.19
N TRP A 38 -11.52 4.41 -28.86
CA TRP A 38 -10.24 3.71 -28.75
C TRP A 38 -9.65 3.82 -27.35
N GLY A 39 -9.76 4.98 -26.69
CA GLY A 39 -9.36 5.17 -25.29
C GLY A 39 -10.12 4.23 -24.34
N GLY A 40 -11.42 4.05 -24.53
CA GLY A 40 -12.24 3.10 -23.75
C GLY A 40 -11.80 1.65 -23.95
N ILE A 41 -11.59 1.22 -25.20
CA ILE A 41 -11.14 -0.13 -25.53
C ILE A 41 -9.73 -0.41 -24.95
N CYS A 42 -8.80 0.52 -25.13
CA CYS A 42 -7.44 0.39 -24.57
C CYS A 42 -7.46 0.32 -23.03
N SER A 43 -8.27 1.17 -22.38
CA SER A 43 -8.43 1.16 -20.92
C SER A 43 -9.01 -0.17 -20.42
N PHE A 44 -9.95 -0.74 -21.17
CA PHE A 44 -10.56 -2.02 -20.84
C PHE A 44 -9.58 -3.19 -20.99
N ILE A 45 -8.82 -3.26 -22.09
CA ILE A 45 -7.77 -4.26 -22.28
C ILE A 45 -6.73 -4.15 -21.19
N PHE A 46 -6.31 -2.92 -20.85
CA PHE A 46 -5.37 -2.67 -19.77
C PHE A 46 -5.89 -3.16 -18.41
N LEU A 47 -7.19 -2.90 -18.11
CA LEU A 47 -7.81 -3.37 -16.87
C LEU A 47 -7.84 -4.90 -16.78
N ILE A 48 -8.17 -5.59 -17.88
CA ILE A 48 -8.17 -7.07 -17.91
C ILE A 48 -6.76 -7.61 -17.71
N ALA A 49 -5.78 -7.08 -18.44
CA ALA A 49 -4.39 -7.50 -18.32
C ALA A 49 -3.87 -7.27 -16.89
N PHE A 50 -4.15 -6.09 -16.33
CA PHE A 50 -3.76 -5.72 -14.98
C PHE A 50 -4.39 -6.62 -13.92
N TRP A 51 -5.66 -6.97 -14.11
CA TRP A 51 -6.37 -7.87 -13.24
C TRP A 51 -5.85 -9.31 -13.33
N TYR A 52 -5.57 -9.79 -14.55
CA TYR A 52 -4.92 -11.08 -14.76
C TYR A 52 -3.58 -11.16 -14.02
N LEU A 53 -2.76 -10.12 -14.12
CA LEU A 53 -1.51 -10.01 -13.37
C LEU A 53 -1.73 -10.04 -11.86
N ALA A 54 -2.76 -9.34 -11.36
CA ALA A 54 -3.08 -9.34 -9.94
C ALA A 54 -3.49 -10.74 -9.43
N LEU A 55 -4.22 -11.52 -10.22
CA LEU A 55 -4.56 -12.90 -9.88
C LEU A 55 -3.35 -13.83 -9.84
N ASN A 56 -2.34 -13.53 -10.64
CA ASN A 56 -1.11 -14.31 -10.68
C ASN A 56 -0.14 -13.99 -9.54
N ASN A 57 -0.39 -12.90 -8.78
CA ASN A 57 0.35 -12.64 -7.55
C ASN A 57 -0.03 -13.68 -6.51
N ARG A 58 0.83 -14.67 -6.32
CA ARG A 58 0.61 -15.75 -5.35
C ARG A 58 1.44 -15.51 -4.11
N PRO A 59 0.89 -15.72 -2.90
CA PRO A 59 1.68 -15.78 -1.69
C PRO A 59 2.80 -16.82 -1.87
N ARG A 60 4.04 -16.42 -1.61
CA ARG A 60 5.20 -17.29 -1.90
C ARG A 60 5.25 -18.57 -1.07
N GLN A 61 4.53 -18.60 0.04
CA GLN A 61 4.36 -19.83 0.85
C GLN A 61 3.71 -20.97 0.06
N SER A 62 2.76 -20.70 -0.83
CA SER A 62 2.11 -21.74 -1.64
C SER A 62 3.04 -22.36 -2.69
N GLU A 63 4.09 -21.65 -3.09
CA GLU A 63 5.10 -22.15 -4.02
C GLU A 63 6.11 -23.07 -3.32
N ILE A 64 6.46 -22.81 -2.06
CA ILE A 64 7.36 -23.68 -1.27
C ILE A 64 6.72 -25.07 -1.08
N ARG A 65 5.39 -25.16 -0.91
CA ARG A 65 4.68 -26.46 -0.83
C ARG A 65 4.62 -27.20 -2.17
N ARG A 66 4.57 -26.52 -3.31
CA ARG A 66 4.49 -27.14 -4.63
C ARG A 66 5.82 -27.65 -5.16
N HIS A 67 6.95 -27.07 -4.76
CA HIS A 67 8.27 -27.45 -5.26
C HIS A 67 8.84 -28.74 -4.67
N ARG A 68 8.13 -29.45 -3.80
CA ARG A 68 8.47 -30.84 -3.46
C ARG A 68 8.26 -31.80 -4.66
N SER A 69 7.64 -31.35 -5.74
CA SER A 69 7.24 -32.17 -6.91
C SER A 69 7.88 -31.82 -8.25
N GLN A 70 8.62 -30.71 -8.39
CA GLN A 70 9.23 -30.34 -9.67
C GLN A 70 10.58 -29.66 -9.50
N SER A 71 11.62 -30.45 -9.41
CA SER A 71 13.01 -30.00 -9.57
C SER A 71 13.37 -29.99 -11.05
N GLN A 72 13.31 -28.83 -11.70
CA GLN A 72 14.16 -28.49 -12.86
C GLN A 72 13.87 -27.05 -13.31
N GLY A 73 14.80 -26.14 -13.01
CA GLY A 73 14.72 -24.76 -13.49
C GLY A 73 15.55 -23.81 -12.61
N LYS A 74 16.65 -23.33 -13.11
CA LYS A 74 17.69 -22.50 -12.52
C LYS A 74 17.18 -21.20 -11.84
N SER A 75 16.66 -21.27 -10.63
CA SER A 75 16.67 -20.12 -9.70
C SER A 75 17.07 -20.64 -8.33
N ARG A 76 18.16 -20.13 -7.79
CA ARG A 76 18.76 -20.52 -6.50
C ARG A 76 17.91 -19.92 -5.37
N ARG A 77 16.68 -20.45 -5.16
CA ARG A 77 15.79 -20.00 -4.08
C ARG A 77 16.38 -20.35 -2.73
N LEU A 78 16.18 -19.46 -1.76
CA LEU A 78 16.55 -19.72 -0.38
C LEU A 78 15.65 -20.81 0.20
N THR A 79 16.27 -21.74 0.90
CA THR A 79 15.55 -22.80 1.65
C THR A 79 14.84 -22.21 2.86
N ARG A 80 13.90 -22.96 3.44
CA ARG A 80 13.20 -22.55 4.66
C ARG A 80 14.18 -22.31 5.83
N ALA A 81 15.23 -23.13 5.93
CA ALA A 81 16.25 -22.96 6.96
C ALA A 81 17.05 -21.66 6.77
N GLN A 82 17.43 -21.35 5.52
CA GLN A 82 18.12 -20.08 5.21
C GLN A 82 17.23 -18.85 5.48
N LEU A 83 15.92 -18.92 5.15
CA LEU A 83 14.97 -17.85 5.47
C LEU A 83 14.77 -17.68 6.98
N ALA A 84 14.71 -18.80 7.73
CA ALA A 84 14.61 -18.77 9.19
C ALA A 84 15.85 -18.15 9.83
N GLY A 85 17.03 -18.33 9.23
CA GLY A 85 18.31 -17.80 9.69
C GLY A 85 18.56 -16.32 9.35
N LEU A 86 17.68 -15.66 8.57
CA LEU A 86 17.81 -14.23 8.30
C LEU A 86 17.55 -13.42 9.56
N ARG A 87 18.48 -12.53 9.90
CA ARG A 87 18.39 -11.61 11.04
C ARG A 87 17.48 -10.43 10.68
N VAL A 88 16.39 -10.30 11.43
CA VAL A 88 15.33 -9.30 11.21
C VAL A 88 15.37 -8.23 12.29
N ALA A 89 15.61 -6.98 11.90
CA ALA A 89 15.52 -5.82 12.78
C ALA A 89 14.24 -5.03 12.46
N VAL A 90 13.38 -4.85 13.46
CA VAL A 90 12.18 -4.01 13.34
C VAL A 90 12.50 -2.60 13.78
N VAL A 91 12.11 -1.61 12.96
CA VAL A 91 12.37 -0.19 13.19
C VAL A 91 11.05 0.56 13.31
N ILE A 92 10.80 1.13 14.47
CA ILE A 92 9.60 1.89 14.82
C ILE A 92 10.01 3.30 15.20
N ALA A 93 9.58 4.30 14.44
CA ALA A 93 9.70 5.70 14.83
C ALA A 93 8.38 6.17 15.43
N THR A 94 8.40 6.74 16.63
CA THR A 94 7.23 7.26 17.33
C THR A 94 7.40 8.74 17.65
N TYR A 95 6.31 9.50 17.56
CA TYR A 95 6.24 10.92 17.94
C TYR A 95 4.84 11.29 18.38
N ASN A 96 4.68 11.64 19.65
CA ASN A 96 3.40 12.01 20.26
C ASN A 96 2.27 10.98 20.02
N GLU A 97 2.63 9.69 19.99
CA GLU A 97 1.64 8.62 19.90
C GLU A 97 0.97 8.40 21.25
N SER A 98 -0.32 8.01 21.25
CA SER A 98 -0.97 7.64 22.50
C SER A 98 -0.33 6.39 23.11
N ARG A 99 -0.27 6.33 24.44
CA ARG A 99 0.25 5.16 25.18
C ARG A 99 -0.45 3.87 24.74
N GLN A 100 -1.78 3.91 24.58
CA GLN A 100 -2.54 2.73 24.20
C GLN A 100 -2.23 2.27 22.77
N THR A 101 -2.21 3.21 21.81
CA THR A 101 -1.89 2.90 20.40
C THR A 101 -0.50 2.29 20.26
N LEU A 102 0.49 2.89 20.91
CA LEU A 102 1.87 2.35 20.88
C LEU A 102 1.96 0.99 21.59
N LYS A 103 1.25 0.81 22.71
CA LYS A 103 1.16 -0.49 23.40
C LYS A 103 0.58 -1.57 22.51
N ASP A 104 -0.50 -1.28 21.78
CA ASP A 104 -1.15 -2.25 20.87
C ASP A 104 -0.21 -2.61 19.71
N CYS A 105 0.51 -1.64 19.15
CA CYS A 105 1.54 -1.86 18.15
C CYS A 105 2.63 -2.81 18.66
N LEU A 106 3.25 -2.49 19.80
CA LEU A 106 4.30 -3.29 20.42
C LEU A 106 3.78 -4.66 20.87
N GLY A 107 2.57 -4.74 21.42
CA GLY A 107 1.93 -6.00 21.82
C GLY A 107 1.71 -6.94 20.62
N SER A 108 1.42 -6.39 19.45
CA SER A 108 1.29 -7.18 18.22
C SER A 108 2.62 -7.82 17.79
N LEU A 109 3.75 -7.19 18.09
CA LEU A 109 5.07 -7.77 17.88
C LEU A 109 5.34 -8.90 18.89
N ALA A 110 4.88 -8.76 20.14
CA ALA A 110 5.01 -9.80 21.15
C ALA A 110 4.22 -11.08 20.82
N ALA A 111 3.25 -10.99 19.92
CA ALA A 111 2.39 -12.08 19.46
C ALA A 111 2.85 -12.70 18.12
N GLN A 112 4.00 -12.29 17.56
CA GLN A 112 4.46 -12.82 16.28
C GLN A 112 4.94 -14.27 16.37
N THR A 113 4.57 -15.09 15.38
CA THR A 113 5.05 -16.48 15.24
C THR A 113 6.54 -16.56 14.85
N LYS A 114 7.05 -15.55 14.14
CA LYS A 114 8.48 -15.31 13.97
C LYS A 114 8.82 -14.03 14.72
N MET A 115 9.50 -14.16 15.86
CA MET A 115 10.01 -13.00 16.59
C MET A 115 11.08 -12.27 15.78
N PRO A 116 11.15 -10.94 15.85
CA PRO A 116 12.29 -10.21 15.33
C PRO A 116 13.54 -10.50 16.20
N ASP A 117 14.72 -10.34 15.62
CA ASP A 117 15.99 -10.52 16.37
C ASP A 117 16.33 -9.30 17.23
N VAL A 118 15.83 -8.11 16.85
CA VAL A 118 15.97 -6.86 17.60
C VAL A 118 14.86 -5.88 17.19
N ILE A 119 14.44 -5.04 18.14
CA ILE A 119 13.53 -3.92 17.90
C ILE A 119 14.21 -2.61 18.24
N TYR A 120 14.21 -1.68 17.29
CA TYR A 120 14.62 -0.29 17.48
C TYR A 120 13.37 0.57 17.60
N LEU A 121 13.09 1.04 18.82
CA LEU A 121 12.03 2.01 19.10
C LEU A 121 12.65 3.39 19.24
N ILE A 122 12.41 4.26 18.26
CA ILE A 122 12.98 5.61 18.23
C ILE A 122 11.92 6.63 18.60
N ASP A 123 12.06 7.24 19.78
CA ASP A 123 11.24 8.37 20.22
C ASP A 123 11.82 9.67 19.65
N ASP A 124 11.15 10.20 18.63
CA ASP A 124 11.54 11.42 17.92
C ASP A 124 11.14 12.69 18.68
N GLY A 125 11.39 12.73 19.98
CA GLY A 125 11.16 13.90 20.82
C GLY A 125 9.71 14.08 21.26
N SER A 126 8.97 12.99 21.59
CA SER A 126 7.63 13.06 22.13
C SER A 126 7.55 13.93 23.38
N HIS A 127 6.46 14.70 23.53
CA HIS A 127 6.23 15.56 24.68
C HIS A 127 6.11 14.75 25.98
N GLN A 128 5.48 13.59 25.91
CA GLN A 128 5.29 12.65 27.02
C GLN A 128 6.15 11.39 26.84
N ALA A 129 7.46 11.52 27.06
CA ALA A 129 8.38 10.39 26.97
C ALA A 129 8.08 9.25 27.96
N ALA A 130 7.41 9.57 29.08
CA ALA A 130 6.98 8.58 30.06
C ALA A 130 5.96 7.59 29.45
N ASP A 131 5.05 8.06 28.57
CA ASP A 131 4.07 7.22 27.91
C ASP A 131 4.71 6.22 26.94
N VAL A 132 5.77 6.62 26.24
CA VAL A 132 6.55 5.71 25.36
C VAL A 132 7.17 4.57 26.17
N ARG A 133 7.77 4.89 27.33
CA ARG A 133 8.35 3.89 28.23
C ARG A 133 7.26 2.99 28.84
N ALA A 134 6.16 3.58 29.29
CA ALA A 134 5.05 2.83 29.86
C ALA A 134 4.43 1.87 28.83
N ALA A 135 4.19 2.32 27.61
CA ALA A 135 3.70 1.47 26.52
C ALA A 135 4.64 0.28 26.25
N LEU A 136 5.96 0.52 26.27
CA LEU A 136 6.94 -0.53 26.12
C LEU A 136 6.90 -1.54 27.25
N MET A 137 6.87 -1.08 28.51
CA MET A 137 6.79 -1.95 29.70
C MET A 137 5.54 -2.83 29.70
N GLU A 138 4.42 -2.31 29.23
CA GLU A 138 3.13 -3.00 29.19
C GLU A 138 2.92 -3.86 27.93
N SER A 139 3.83 -3.81 26.97
CA SER A 139 3.69 -4.52 25.69
C SER A 139 3.92 -6.03 25.76
N GLY A 140 4.57 -6.51 26.83
CA GLY A 140 4.98 -7.91 26.97
C GLY A 140 6.13 -8.33 26.03
N LEU A 141 6.92 -7.37 25.54
CA LEU A 141 8.07 -7.60 24.65
C LEU A 141 9.40 -7.75 25.36
N ILE A 142 9.56 -7.11 26.55
CA ILE A 142 10.88 -6.88 27.19
C ILE A 142 11.65 -8.17 27.42
N ASP A 143 10.97 -9.24 27.82
CA ASP A 143 11.61 -10.53 28.11
C ASP A 143 11.65 -11.47 26.88
N LYS A 144 11.16 -11.01 25.71
CA LYS A 144 11.05 -11.84 24.51
C LYS A 144 12.06 -11.52 23.44
N VAL A 145 12.48 -10.25 23.34
CA VAL A 145 13.35 -9.78 22.26
C VAL A 145 14.20 -8.60 22.75
N PRO A 146 15.46 -8.48 22.30
CA PRO A 146 16.28 -7.30 22.55
C PRO A 146 15.62 -6.04 21.99
N ILE A 147 15.44 -5.00 22.83
CA ILE A 147 14.85 -3.72 22.44
C ILE A 147 15.83 -2.60 22.74
N GLN A 148 16.01 -1.73 21.74
CA GLN A 148 16.78 -0.51 21.89
C GLN A 148 15.82 0.69 21.79
N LEU A 149 15.56 1.31 22.93
CA LEU A 149 14.82 2.56 23.00
C LEU A 149 15.80 3.72 22.87
N ILE A 150 15.72 4.43 21.75
CA ILE A 150 16.57 5.60 21.45
C ILE A 150 15.67 6.84 21.43
N ARG A 151 16.06 7.88 22.18
CA ARG A 151 15.39 9.17 22.13
C ARG A 151 16.26 10.21 21.47
N GLN A 152 15.67 10.98 20.57
CA GLN A 152 16.32 12.11 19.90
C GLN A 152 15.45 13.37 19.98
N THR A 153 16.02 14.53 19.67
CA THR A 153 15.24 15.75 19.39
C THR A 153 14.47 15.55 18.10
N ASN A 154 13.24 16.07 18.03
CA ASN A 154 12.40 15.89 16.85
C ASN A 154 13.12 16.34 15.57
N ALA A 155 13.40 15.37 14.73
CA ALA A 155 14.12 15.54 13.46
C ALA A 155 13.35 14.92 12.28
N GLY A 156 12.20 14.29 12.56
CA GLY A 156 11.34 13.65 11.59
C GLY A 156 11.60 12.15 11.42
N LYS A 157 10.55 11.43 11.00
CA LYS A 157 10.52 9.97 10.88
C LYS A 157 11.73 9.38 10.14
N ARG A 158 12.14 10.02 9.05
CA ARG A 158 13.26 9.55 8.21
C ARG A 158 14.58 9.55 8.98
N LEU A 159 14.88 10.62 9.71
CA LEU A 159 16.09 10.69 10.55
C LEU A 159 16.00 9.72 11.73
N ALA A 160 14.82 9.58 12.35
CA ALA A 160 14.59 8.59 13.38
C ALA A 160 14.90 7.17 12.89
N GLN A 161 14.36 6.78 11.73
CA GLN A 161 14.67 5.49 11.11
C GLN A 161 16.16 5.35 10.77
N SER A 162 16.79 6.43 10.33
CA SER A 162 18.22 6.43 9.97
C SER A 162 19.13 6.11 11.14
N GLN A 163 18.75 6.48 12.37
CA GLN A 163 19.49 6.09 13.59
C GLN A 163 19.54 4.56 13.74
N ALA A 164 18.39 3.89 13.60
CA ALA A 164 18.33 2.43 13.68
C ALA A 164 19.14 1.77 12.56
N PHE A 165 19.01 2.27 11.33
CA PHE A 165 19.71 1.72 10.17
C PHE A 165 21.24 1.87 10.26
N ALA A 166 21.72 2.95 10.89
CA ALA A 166 23.13 3.17 11.13
C ALA A 166 23.67 2.30 12.28
N HIS A 167 22.83 2.05 13.27
CA HIS A 167 23.21 1.33 14.49
C HIS A 167 23.34 -0.17 14.27
N ASP A 168 22.41 -0.78 13.51
CA ASP A 168 22.43 -2.23 13.25
C ASP A 168 23.23 -2.57 11.99
N LEU A 169 24.44 -3.08 12.22
CA LEU A 169 25.32 -3.55 11.14
C LEU A 169 25.11 -5.04 10.80
N GLN A 170 24.35 -5.78 11.61
CA GLN A 170 24.19 -7.23 11.47
C GLN A 170 22.89 -7.65 10.85
N ALA A 171 21.87 -6.78 10.79
CA ALA A 171 20.60 -7.11 10.17
C ALA A 171 20.75 -7.52 8.70
N ASP A 172 20.04 -8.57 8.30
CA ASP A 172 19.85 -8.96 6.90
C ASP A 172 18.65 -8.23 6.30
N ILE A 173 17.64 -8.00 7.15
CA ILE A 173 16.37 -7.36 6.76
C ILE A 173 16.00 -6.29 7.79
N PHE A 174 15.73 -5.08 7.32
CA PHE A 174 15.04 -4.07 8.11
C PHE A 174 13.54 -4.13 7.81
N VAL A 175 12.72 -4.19 8.85
CA VAL A 175 11.26 -4.04 8.77
C VAL A 175 10.89 -2.68 9.34
N THR A 176 10.32 -1.81 8.54
CA THR A 176 9.75 -0.53 9.01
C THR A 176 8.29 -0.74 9.39
N LEU A 177 7.92 -0.24 10.57
CA LEU A 177 6.58 -0.33 11.13
C LEU A 177 6.15 1.04 11.66
N ASP A 178 4.93 1.47 11.31
CA ASP A 178 4.35 2.67 11.91
C ASP A 178 3.89 2.39 13.34
N SER A 179 4.05 3.38 14.23
CA SER A 179 3.76 3.25 15.67
C SER A 179 2.26 3.08 16.01
N ASP A 180 1.37 3.27 15.02
CA ASP A 180 -0.08 3.08 15.11
C ASP A 180 -0.57 1.80 14.41
N THR A 181 0.34 0.95 14.01
CA THR A 181 0.03 -0.26 13.22
C THR A 181 0.07 -1.51 14.11
N VAL A 182 -0.94 -2.34 13.98
CA VAL A 182 -1.04 -3.66 14.62
C VAL A 182 -0.81 -4.73 13.57
N LEU A 183 0.05 -5.70 13.87
CA LEU A 183 0.39 -6.79 12.95
C LEU A 183 -0.47 -8.03 13.20
N ASP A 184 -0.81 -8.75 12.11
CA ASP A 184 -1.27 -10.14 12.21
C ASP A 184 -0.15 -11.01 12.81
N PRO A 185 -0.46 -12.04 13.63
CA PRO A 185 0.55 -12.88 14.26
C PRO A 185 1.55 -13.53 13.30
N ASN A 186 1.22 -13.71 12.04
CA ASN A 186 2.11 -14.31 11.04
C ASN A 186 2.80 -13.26 10.14
N ALA A 187 2.56 -11.98 10.35
CA ALA A 187 2.98 -10.92 9.43
C ALA A 187 4.49 -10.89 9.19
N LEU A 188 5.32 -11.00 10.23
CA LEU A 188 6.78 -11.02 10.07
C LEU A 188 7.27 -12.29 9.37
N ALA A 189 6.71 -13.45 9.70
CA ALA A 189 7.04 -14.69 9.03
C ALA A 189 6.73 -14.63 7.53
N GLU A 190 5.59 -14.05 7.18
CA GLU A 190 5.16 -13.90 5.79
C GLU A 190 5.99 -12.86 5.02
N LEU A 191 6.41 -11.76 5.66
CA LEU A 191 7.36 -10.81 5.04
C LEU A 191 8.68 -11.52 4.70
N VAL A 192 9.23 -12.28 5.63
CA VAL A 192 10.49 -13.02 5.44
C VAL A 192 10.35 -14.07 4.32
N ASN A 193 9.22 -14.75 4.23
CA ASN A 193 8.93 -15.70 3.14
C ASN A 193 8.99 -15.03 1.75
N GLY A 194 8.72 -13.73 1.66
CA GLY A 194 8.85 -12.96 0.42
C GLY A 194 10.26 -12.94 -0.15
N TYR A 195 11.30 -13.11 0.69
CA TYR A 195 12.70 -13.14 0.29
C TYR A 195 13.19 -14.53 -0.19
N ALA A 196 12.29 -15.49 -0.40
CA ALA A 196 12.65 -16.80 -0.97
C ALA A 196 13.33 -16.69 -2.34
N ASP A 197 13.02 -15.66 -3.12
CA ASP A 197 13.75 -15.28 -4.33
C ASP A 197 14.88 -14.30 -3.94
N PRO A 198 16.17 -14.65 -4.17
CA PRO A 198 17.30 -13.79 -3.82
C PRO A 198 17.30 -12.42 -4.51
N GLU A 199 16.64 -12.31 -5.65
CA GLU A 199 16.52 -11.05 -6.38
C GLU A 199 15.52 -10.07 -5.72
N VAL A 200 14.75 -10.54 -4.72
CA VAL A 200 13.84 -9.67 -3.98
C VAL A 200 14.62 -8.83 -2.97
N THR A 201 14.45 -7.54 -3.09
CA THR A 201 15.13 -6.52 -2.29
C THR A 201 14.19 -5.75 -1.37
N ALA A 202 12.88 -5.75 -1.67
CA ALA A 202 11.85 -5.18 -0.83
C ALA A 202 10.58 -6.03 -0.83
N VAL A 203 9.95 -6.16 0.34
CA VAL A 203 8.66 -6.87 0.52
C VAL A 203 7.75 -5.99 1.37
N GLY A 204 6.55 -5.71 0.87
CA GLY A 204 5.51 -5.05 1.66
C GLY A 204 4.35 -6.01 1.94
N GLY A 205 3.63 -5.75 3.02
CA GLY A 205 2.38 -6.42 3.33
C GLY A 205 1.15 -5.73 2.74
N ILE A 206 -0.03 -6.22 3.07
CA ILE A 206 -1.30 -5.55 2.85
C ILE A 206 -1.78 -4.87 4.14
N ILE A 207 -2.53 -3.79 3.97
CA ILE A 207 -3.06 -3.02 5.09
C ILE A 207 -4.57 -3.06 5.06
N LEU A 208 -5.16 -3.37 6.21
CA LEU A 208 -6.58 -3.37 6.48
C LEU A 208 -6.91 -2.27 7.50
N GLY A 209 -8.10 -1.67 7.40
CA GLY A 209 -8.58 -0.72 8.40
C GLY A 209 -8.88 -1.41 9.74
N VAL A 210 -8.57 -0.75 10.87
CA VAL A 210 -9.07 -1.16 12.19
C VAL A 210 -10.48 -0.62 12.43
N ASN A 211 -10.84 0.50 11.82
CA ASN A 211 -12.11 1.23 12.04
C ASN A 211 -13.03 1.33 10.80
N PRO A 212 -13.19 0.28 9.94
CA PRO A 212 -14.03 0.39 8.73
C PRO A 212 -15.52 0.53 9.06
N ARG A 213 -15.93 0.24 10.31
CA ARG A 213 -17.33 0.34 10.78
C ARG A 213 -17.67 1.67 11.43
N HIS A 214 -16.69 2.51 11.70
CA HIS A 214 -16.88 3.76 12.44
C HIS A 214 -17.88 4.71 11.74
N ASN A 215 -17.69 4.92 10.41
CA ASN A 215 -18.62 5.69 9.59
C ASN A 215 -18.54 5.30 8.11
N LEU A 216 -19.39 5.92 7.29
CA LEU A 216 -19.39 5.65 5.83
C LEU A 216 -18.05 6.00 5.19
N LEU A 217 -17.40 7.09 5.60
CA LEU A 217 -16.12 7.52 5.04
C LEU A 217 -15.02 6.48 5.28
N THR A 218 -14.86 6.00 6.52
CA THR A 218 -13.86 4.97 6.84
C THR A 218 -14.13 3.67 6.08
N ARG A 219 -15.41 3.32 5.88
CA ARG A 219 -15.81 2.17 5.06
C ARG A 219 -15.43 2.32 3.58
N LEU A 220 -15.68 3.50 2.99
CA LEU A 220 -15.31 3.80 1.61
C LEU A 220 -13.79 3.84 1.42
N ILE A 221 -13.05 4.38 2.41
CA ILE A 221 -11.59 4.37 2.43
C ILE A 221 -11.08 2.94 2.45
N ASP A 222 -11.60 2.07 3.33
CA ASP A 222 -11.19 0.67 3.44
C ASP A 222 -11.36 -0.07 2.10
N VAL A 223 -12.54 0.04 1.47
CA VAL A 223 -12.80 -0.56 0.14
C VAL A 223 -11.77 -0.12 -0.88
N GLY A 224 -11.51 1.19 -0.99
CA GLY A 224 -10.56 1.73 -1.97
C GLY A 224 -9.11 1.37 -1.65
N PHE A 225 -8.75 1.41 -0.38
CA PHE A 225 -7.39 1.18 0.10
C PHE A 225 -7.00 -0.29 -0.03
N VAL A 226 -7.80 -1.20 0.52
CA VAL A 226 -7.57 -2.66 0.42
C VAL A 226 -7.58 -3.12 -1.04
N SER A 227 -8.51 -2.58 -1.86
CA SER A 227 -8.54 -2.90 -3.28
C SER A 227 -7.29 -2.47 -4.02
N SER A 228 -6.65 -1.38 -3.61
CA SER A 228 -5.38 -0.94 -4.20
C SER A 228 -4.24 -1.94 -3.95
N TYR A 229 -4.24 -2.63 -2.80
CA TYR A 229 -3.28 -3.70 -2.50
C TYR A 229 -3.60 -4.96 -3.28
N LEU A 230 -4.85 -5.42 -3.23
CA LEU A 230 -5.26 -6.69 -3.83
C LEU A 230 -5.32 -6.66 -5.36
N SER A 231 -5.40 -5.49 -5.99
CA SER A 231 -5.42 -5.35 -7.44
C SER A 231 -4.14 -4.68 -7.96
N GLY A 232 -3.95 -3.39 -7.65
CA GLY A 232 -2.85 -2.60 -8.19
C GLY A 232 -1.48 -3.12 -7.81
N ARG A 233 -1.20 -3.16 -6.51
CA ARG A 233 0.10 -3.63 -6.02
C ARG A 233 0.32 -5.11 -6.28
N ALA A 234 -0.74 -5.92 -6.24
CA ALA A 234 -0.66 -7.33 -6.59
C ALA A 234 -0.22 -7.54 -8.05
N ALA A 235 -0.76 -6.77 -8.99
CA ALA A 235 -0.33 -6.81 -10.39
C ALA A 235 1.15 -6.40 -10.55
N TRP A 236 1.57 -5.31 -9.92
CA TRP A 236 2.98 -4.90 -9.95
C TRP A 236 3.90 -5.88 -9.24
N SER A 237 3.41 -6.54 -8.19
CA SER A 237 4.12 -7.58 -7.45
C SER A 237 4.41 -8.79 -8.32
N SER A 238 3.45 -9.24 -9.14
CA SER A 238 3.66 -10.35 -10.08
C SER A 238 4.79 -10.07 -11.09
N LEU A 239 5.03 -8.79 -11.36
CA LEU A 239 6.11 -8.29 -12.23
C LEU A 239 7.38 -7.89 -11.45
N GLY A 240 7.41 -8.07 -10.13
CA GLY A 240 8.55 -7.70 -9.28
C GLY A 240 8.81 -6.19 -9.21
N SER A 241 7.81 -5.35 -9.49
CA SER A 241 7.98 -3.91 -9.70
C SER A 241 7.01 -3.05 -8.88
N VAL A 242 6.76 -3.41 -7.63
CA VAL A 242 5.97 -2.56 -6.72
C VAL A 242 6.74 -1.28 -6.42
N VAL A 243 6.20 -0.14 -6.87
CA VAL A 243 6.91 1.17 -6.83
C VAL A 243 6.77 1.91 -5.50
N VAL A 244 5.90 1.43 -4.59
CA VAL A 244 5.77 1.95 -3.24
C VAL A 244 5.15 0.91 -2.31
N HIS A 245 5.80 0.66 -1.19
CA HIS A 245 5.20 -0.01 -0.04
C HIS A 245 4.65 1.03 0.95
N SER A 246 3.87 0.61 1.90
CA SER A 246 3.41 1.50 2.97
C SER A 246 4.34 1.41 4.17
N GLY A 247 4.60 2.54 4.80
CA GLY A 247 5.37 2.61 6.04
C GLY A 247 4.76 1.80 7.20
N ALA A 248 3.46 1.45 7.10
CA ALA A 248 2.78 0.64 8.11
C ALA A 248 3.33 -0.79 8.18
N ILE A 249 3.76 -1.38 7.05
CA ILE A 249 4.42 -2.68 7.03
C ILE A 249 5.23 -2.83 5.73
N ALA A 250 6.54 -2.66 5.83
CA ALA A 250 7.45 -2.87 4.72
C ALA A 250 8.80 -3.40 5.21
N SER A 251 9.48 -4.15 4.37
CA SER A 251 10.80 -4.67 4.67
C SER A 251 11.74 -4.49 3.49
N TYR A 252 13.03 -4.36 3.80
CA TYR A 252 14.09 -4.05 2.83
C TYR A 252 15.35 -4.83 3.16
N ARG A 253 16.12 -5.27 2.14
CA ARG A 253 17.47 -5.79 2.34
C ARG A 253 18.33 -4.73 3.05
N ALA A 254 18.86 -5.08 4.21
CA ALA A 254 19.56 -4.13 5.07
C ALA A 254 20.84 -3.59 4.41
N GLU A 255 21.55 -4.40 3.63
CA GLU A 255 22.71 -3.96 2.87
C GLU A 255 22.42 -2.79 1.91
N ILE A 256 21.22 -2.81 1.27
CA ILE A 256 20.79 -1.76 0.33
C ILE A 256 20.47 -0.48 1.11
N VAL A 257 19.75 -0.61 2.22
CA VAL A 257 19.42 0.52 3.08
C VAL A 257 20.69 1.19 3.59
N ARG A 258 21.65 0.41 4.12
CA ARG A 258 22.94 0.92 4.61
C ARG A 258 23.76 1.59 3.50
N ARG A 259 23.82 0.98 2.31
CA ARG A 259 24.52 1.56 1.13
C ARG A 259 24.02 2.96 0.79
N HIS A 260 22.71 3.18 0.89
CA HIS A 260 22.10 4.45 0.52
C HIS A 260 21.75 5.35 1.70
N LEU A 261 22.18 4.98 2.92
CA LEU A 261 21.81 5.68 4.15
C LEU A 261 22.20 7.17 4.15
N PRO A 262 23.40 7.59 3.69
CA PRO A 262 23.76 9.00 3.67
C PRO A 262 22.84 9.84 2.78
N PHE A 263 22.42 9.29 1.62
CA PHE A 263 21.46 9.93 0.74
C PHE A 263 20.06 9.94 1.34
N TYR A 264 19.61 8.80 1.90
CA TYR A 264 18.30 8.67 2.49
C TYR A 264 18.08 9.65 3.64
N ALA A 265 19.04 9.74 4.57
CA ALA A 265 18.97 10.60 5.74
C ALA A 265 18.93 12.11 5.40
N ARG A 266 19.66 12.52 4.35
CA ARG A 266 19.85 13.93 3.98
C ARG A 266 19.13 14.30 2.68
N GLN A 267 18.08 13.59 2.31
CA GLN A 267 17.39 13.85 1.06
C GLN A 267 16.79 15.25 1.03
N ARG A 268 17.11 15.98 -0.04
CA ARG A 268 16.58 17.31 -0.32
C ARG A 268 15.84 17.32 -1.65
N VAL A 269 14.74 18.06 -1.69
CA VAL A 269 13.96 18.34 -2.90
C VAL A 269 13.76 19.83 -3.00
N PHE A 270 14.14 20.44 -4.11
CA PHE A 270 14.15 21.89 -4.31
C PHE A 270 14.91 22.65 -3.19
N GLY A 271 16.01 22.07 -2.69
CA GLY A 271 16.84 22.66 -1.63
C GLY A 271 16.31 22.50 -0.21
N GLN A 272 15.10 21.98 -0.02
CA GLN A 272 14.47 21.75 1.29
C GLN A 272 14.58 20.28 1.71
N GLU A 273 14.74 20.04 3.00
CA GLU A 273 14.72 18.68 3.55
C GLU A 273 13.33 18.07 3.46
N VAL A 274 13.28 16.77 3.13
CA VAL A 274 12.03 16.05 2.91
C VAL A 274 11.67 15.24 4.13
N ALA A 275 10.58 15.59 4.79
CA ALA A 275 10.10 14.91 5.99
C ALA A 275 9.16 13.71 5.70
N SER A 276 8.62 13.58 4.49
CA SER A 276 7.63 12.54 4.14
C SER A 276 8.10 11.66 2.97
N GLY A 277 7.44 10.51 2.73
CA GLY A 277 7.74 9.60 1.63
C GLY A 277 9.03 8.79 1.84
N ASP A 278 9.33 8.50 3.08
CA ASP A 278 10.37 7.58 3.53
C ASP A 278 10.19 6.19 2.89
N ASP A 279 9.00 5.64 2.96
CA ASP A 279 8.58 4.36 2.38
C ASP A 279 8.76 4.29 0.87
N ARG A 280 8.36 5.34 0.16
CA ARG A 280 8.54 5.43 -1.31
C ARG A 280 10.02 5.47 -1.69
N MET A 281 10.82 6.23 -0.95
CA MET A 281 12.24 6.33 -1.25
C MET A 281 12.97 5.02 -0.97
N LEU A 282 12.73 4.37 0.17
CA LEU A 282 13.30 3.06 0.46
C LEU A 282 12.91 2.02 -0.59
N THR A 283 11.63 2.00 -1.02
CA THR A 283 11.17 1.12 -2.10
C THR A 283 11.89 1.42 -3.42
N THR A 284 12.06 2.70 -3.76
CA THR A 284 12.74 3.12 -4.99
C THR A 284 14.22 2.72 -4.98
N LEU A 285 14.91 2.91 -3.86
CA LEU A 285 16.30 2.48 -3.69
C LEU A 285 16.44 0.95 -3.79
N ALA A 286 15.51 0.20 -3.22
CA ALA A 286 15.49 -1.26 -3.35
C ALA A 286 15.28 -1.70 -4.80
N LEU A 287 14.38 -1.03 -5.55
CA LEU A 287 14.12 -1.32 -6.97
C LEU A 287 15.31 -1.06 -7.89
N LEU A 288 16.27 -0.22 -7.51
CA LEU A 288 17.53 -0.05 -8.26
C LEU A 288 18.35 -1.35 -8.26
N HIS A 289 18.23 -2.17 -7.23
CA HIS A 289 19.08 -3.34 -7.01
C HIS A 289 18.38 -4.68 -7.27
N GLY A 290 17.04 -4.73 -7.24
CA GLY A 290 16.33 -5.98 -7.42
C GLY A 290 14.82 -5.81 -7.59
N LYS A 291 14.08 -6.85 -7.20
CA LYS A 291 12.62 -6.90 -7.28
C LYS A 291 11.98 -6.37 -6.00
N SER A 292 10.86 -5.68 -6.17
CA SER A 292 9.99 -5.24 -5.07
C SER A 292 8.62 -5.91 -5.22
N ILE A 293 8.15 -6.59 -4.17
CA ILE A 293 6.94 -7.41 -4.21
C ILE A 293 6.02 -7.14 -3.01
N THR A 294 4.74 -7.44 -3.15
CA THR A 294 3.77 -7.48 -2.06
C THR A 294 3.46 -8.91 -1.68
N GLN A 295 3.61 -9.23 -0.40
CA GLN A 295 3.20 -10.50 0.19
C GLN A 295 1.80 -10.35 0.76
N GLU A 296 0.79 -10.91 0.08
CA GLU A 296 -0.63 -10.71 0.44
C GLU A 296 -1.02 -11.38 1.77
N SER A 297 -0.23 -12.31 2.26
CA SER A 297 -0.42 -12.97 3.55
C SER A 297 0.23 -12.23 4.72
N ALA A 298 1.09 -11.24 4.47
CA ALA A 298 1.63 -10.35 5.50
C ALA A 298 0.63 -9.22 5.76
N ILE A 299 -0.15 -9.31 6.83
CA ILE A 299 -1.27 -8.42 7.10
C ILE A 299 -0.94 -7.46 8.25
N ALA A 300 -1.24 -6.19 8.06
CA ALA A 300 -1.19 -5.16 9.07
C ALA A 300 -2.52 -4.41 9.15
N PHE A 301 -2.80 -3.87 10.32
CA PHE A 301 -4.01 -3.09 10.59
C PHE A 301 -3.63 -1.68 11.00
N THR A 302 -4.27 -0.67 10.38
CA THR A 302 -4.01 0.75 10.68
C THR A 302 -5.33 1.54 10.72
N PRO A 303 -5.43 2.60 11.54
CA PRO A 303 -6.63 3.42 11.55
C PRO A 303 -6.78 4.24 10.27
N HIS A 304 -8.01 4.31 9.76
CA HIS A 304 -8.38 5.19 8.66
C HIS A 304 -8.83 6.55 9.18
N PRO A 305 -8.58 7.66 8.44
CA PRO A 305 -9.12 8.98 8.76
C PRO A 305 -10.65 8.96 8.90
N GLU A 306 -11.18 9.54 9.98
CA GLU A 306 -12.60 9.54 10.30
C GLU A 306 -13.36 10.72 9.70
N ASN A 307 -12.64 11.72 9.17
CA ASN A 307 -13.23 12.91 8.55
C ASN A 307 -12.48 13.32 7.28
N LEU A 308 -13.16 14.11 6.43
CA LEU A 308 -12.64 14.53 5.14
C LEU A 308 -11.41 15.44 5.23
N ARG A 309 -11.30 16.25 6.29
CA ARG A 309 -10.17 17.17 6.48
C ARG A 309 -8.87 16.38 6.63
N ASP A 310 -8.89 15.33 7.40
CA ASP A 310 -7.76 14.48 7.72
C ASP A 310 -7.39 13.60 6.55
N LEU A 311 -8.41 13.03 5.88
CA LEU A 311 -8.22 12.33 4.62
C LEU A 311 -7.54 13.22 3.58
N THR A 312 -8.00 14.47 3.43
CA THR A 312 -7.43 15.43 2.48
C THR A 312 -5.97 15.75 2.81
N ARG A 313 -5.64 16.00 4.07
CA ARG A 313 -4.27 16.24 4.53
C ARG A 313 -3.36 15.04 4.26
N GLN A 314 -3.82 13.85 4.61
CA GLN A 314 -3.09 12.60 4.36
C GLN A 314 -2.82 12.40 2.86
N ARG A 315 -3.86 12.54 2.02
CA ARG A 315 -3.76 12.36 0.58
C ARG A 315 -2.89 13.41 -0.10
N LEU A 316 -2.95 14.67 0.35
CA LEU A 316 -2.10 15.73 -0.16
C LEU A 316 -0.61 15.47 0.14
N ARG A 317 -0.29 14.98 1.35
CA ARG A 317 1.06 14.57 1.71
C ARG A 317 1.56 13.43 0.80
N TRP A 318 0.71 12.42 0.55
CA TRP A 318 1.06 11.32 -0.35
C TRP A 318 1.21 11.77 -1.80
N SER A 319 0.38 12.66 -2.27
CA SER A 319 0.47 13.22 -3.63
C SER A 319 1.77 13.98 -3.84
N ARG A 320 2.18 14.83 -2.89
CA ARG A 320 3.48 15.52 -2.97
C ARG A 320 4.64 14.52 -3.04
N SER A 321 4.62 13.48 -2.20
CA SER A 321 5.66 12.44 -2.22
C SER A 321 5.63 11.63 -3.52
N PHE A 322 4.47 11.44 -4.14
CA PHE A 322 4.34 10.80 -5.45
C PHE A 322 5.10 11.57 -6.52
N TYR A 323 4.96 12.90 -6.57
CA TYR A 323 5.62 13.69 -7.60
C TYR A 323 7.13 13.73 -7.42
N TRP A 324 7.63 14.17 -6.27
CA TRP A 324 9.08 14.30 -6.13
C TRP A 324 9.79 12.94 -6.13
N GLY A 325 9.20 11.92 -5.50
CA GLY A 325 9.75 10.56 -5.54
C GLY A 325 9.70 9.95 -6.94
N GLY A 326 8.61 10.18 -7.68
CA GLY A 326 8.47 9.74 -9.07
C GLY A 326 9.43 10.47 -10.02
N PHE A 327 9.61 11.78 -9.88
CA PHE A 327 10.62 12.52 -10.66
C PHE A 327 12.04 12.00 -10.39
N TRP A 328 12.34 11.72 -9.11
CA TRP A 328 13.62 11.12 -8.75
C TRP A 328 13.80 9.74 -9.40
N LEU A 329 12.77 8.90 -9.35
CA LEU A 329 12.79 7.56 -9.95
C LEU A 329 13.01 7.66 -11.47
N ILE A 330 12.24 8.49 -12.19
CA ILE A 330 12.38 8.65 -13.64
C ILE A 330 13.79 9.12 -14.01
N ARG A 331 14.42 9.97 -13.21
CA ARG A 331 15.78 10.48 -13.46
C ARG A 331 16.86 9.41 -13.24
N HIS A 332 16.70 8.53 -12.25
CA HIS A 332 17.78 7.65 -11.79
C HIS A 332 17.58 6.16 -12.12
N MET A 333 16.33 5.75 -12.39
CA MET A 333 16.02 4.36 -12.71
C MET A 333 16.37 4.07 -14.17
N PRO A 334 17.12 2.98 -14.49
CA PRO A 334 17.38 2.59 -15.84
C PRO A 334 16.11 2.27 -16.65
N LEU A 335 16.08 2.61 -17.94
CA LEU A 335 14.96 2.31 -18.85
C LEU A 335 14.71 0.81 -19.03
N THR A 336 15.69 -0.02 -18.72
CA THR A 336 15.56 -1.49 -18.71
C THR A 336 14.72 -2.02 -17.54
N ARG A 337 14.44 -1.18 -16.52
CA ARG A 337 13.61 -1.55 -15.37
C ARG A 337 12.15 -1.20 -15.65
N LEU A 338 11.26 -2.17 -15.47
CA LEU A 338 9.83 -1.98 -15.65
C LEU A 338 9.26 -0.88 -14.75
N SER A 339 9.81 -0.71 -13.54
CA SER A 339 9.40 0.34 -12.59
C SER A 339 9.51 1.76 -13.18
N TRP A 340 10.47 2.01 -14.08
CA TRP A 340 10.55 3.27 -14.82
C TRP A 340 9.29 3.51 -15.65
N TRP A 341 8.91 2.53 -16.46
CA TRP A 341 7.74 2.60 -17.34
C TRP A 341 6.43 2.70 -16.56
N LEU A 342 6.33 2.00 -15.42
CA LEU A 342 5.15 2.10 -14.56
C LEU A 342 4.96 3.51 -13.99
N VAL A 343 6.03 4.16 -13.53
CA VAL A 343 5.94 5.53 -13.00
C VAL A 343 5.74 6.54 -14.13
N ALA A 344 6.42 6.38 -15.25
CA ALA A 344 6.24 7.23 -16.42
C ALA A 344 4.78 7.15 -16.93
N SER A 345 4.20 5.95 -17.02
CA SER A 345 2.80 5.76 -17.41
C SER A 345 1.82 6.43 -16.44
N GLN A 346 2.09 6.36 -15.12
CA GLN A 346 1.27 7.05 -14.13
C GLN A 346 1.30 8.57 -14.33
N PHE A 347 2.46 9.16 -14.60
CA PHE A 347 2.57 10.58 -14.89
C PHE A 347 1.88 10.97 -16.20
N THR A 348 2.05 10.17 -17.25
CA THR A 348 1.37 10.40 -18.53
C THR A 348 -0.14 10.32 -18.36
N MET A 349 -0.66 9.28 -17.70
CA MET A 349 -2.09 9.15 -17.41
C MET A 349 -2.62 10.31 -16.58
N PHE A 350 -1.85 10.78 -15.61
CA PHE A 350 -2.24 11.94 -14.81
C PHE A 350 -2.28 13.22 -15.65
N ALA A 351 -1.27 13.48 -16.46
CA ALA A 351 -1.22 14.65 -17.35
C ALA A 351 -2.39 14.65 -18.36
N VAL A 352 -2.67 13.48 -18.94
CA VAL A 352 -3.83 13.31 -19.83
C VAL A 352 -5.14 13.58 -19.08
N ASN A 353 -5.31 13.02 -17.89
CA ASN A 353 -6.55 13.19 -17.12
C ASN A 353 -6.77 14.62 -16.63
N ILE A 354 -5.72 15.38 -16.33
CA ILE A 354 -5.85 16.81 -15.98
C ILE A 354 -6.54 17.61 -17.09
N VAL A 355 -6.26 17.28 -18.35
CA VAL A 355 -6.83 17.99 -19.50
C VAL A 355 -8.13 17.34 -19.97
N LEU A 356 -8.13 16.03 -20.13
CA LEU A 356 -9.24 15.28 -20.73
C LEU A 356 -10.53 15.37 -19.89
N ILE A 357 -10.41 15.27 -18.56
CA ILE A 357 -11.60 15.28 -17.69
C ILE A 357 -12.37 16.61 -17.77
N PRO A 358 -11.75 17.78 -17.58
CA PRO A 358 -12.48 19.05 -17.75
C PRO A 358 -13.03 19.26 -19.16
N VAL A 359 -12.30 18.84 -20.19
CA VAL A 359 -12.75 18.95 -21.59
C VAL A 359 -14.00 18.09 -21.82
N LEU A 360 -14.02 16.86 -21.33
CA LEU A 360 -15.19 15.98 -21.43
C LEU A 360 -16.40 16.55 -20.68
N PHE A 361 -16.20 17.05 -19.46
CA PHE A 361 -17.28 17.69 -18.70
C PHE A 361 -17.81 18.93 -19.41
N ALA A 362 -16.94 19.78 -19.93
CA ALA A 362 -17.35 20.96 -20.70
C ALA A 362 -18.10 20.58 -21.97
N TYR A 363 -17.64 19.56 -22.68
CA TYR A 363 -18.33 19.04 -23.87
C TYR A 363 -19.75 18.53 -23.55
N TRP A 364 -19.92 17.72 -22.51
CA TRP A 364 -21.23 17.26 -22.10
C TRP A 364 -22.16 18.38 -21.64
N ALA A 365 -21.64 19.32 -20.87
CA ALA A 365 -22.44 20.45 -20.38
C ALA A 365 -22.88 21.40 -21.49
N ILE A 366 -21.99 21.72 -22.44
CA ILE A 366 -22.21 22.75 -23.46
C ILE A 366 -22.81 22.18 -24.75
N ALA A 367 -22.29 21.05 -25.24
CA ALA A 367 -22.69 20.50 -26.53
C ALA A 367 -23.88 19.53 -26.46
N LEU A 368 -23.99 18.76 -25.41
CA LEU A 368 -25.03 17.72 -25.30
C LEU A 368 -26.15 18.10 -24.35
N HIS A 369 -26.04 19.14 -23.55
CA HIS A 369 -27.01 19.58 -22.54
C HIS A 369 -27.51 18.42 -21.64
N THR A 370 -26.70 17.36 -21.47
CA THR A 370 -27.06 16.14 -20.75
C THR A 370 -26.06 15.88 -19.64
N LEU A 371 -26.52 15.25 -18.56
CA LEU A 371 -25.61 14.66 -17.59
C LEU A 371 -24.96 13.42 -18.22
N PRO A 372 -23.65 13.20 -17.99
CA PRO A 372 -22.93 12.06 -18.57
C PRO A 372 -23.29 10.76 -17.85
N PHE A 373 -24.57 10.33 -17.97
CA PHE A 373 -25.06 9.12 -17.31
C PHE A 373 -24.22 7.89 -17.66
N GLU A 374 -23.79 7.79 -18.91
CA GLU A 374 -22.97 6.67 -19.39
C GLU A 374 -21.58 6.66 -18.72
N LEU A 375 -21.00 7.84 -18.46
CA LEU A 375 -19.78 7.94 -17.68
C LEU A 375 -19.97 7.44 -16.24
N LEU A 376 -21.11 7.80 -15.61
CA LEU A 376 -21.40 7.34 -14.25
C LEU A 376 -21.53 5.81 -14.21
N VAL A 377 -22.22 5.21 -15.19
CA VAL A 377 -22.33 3.75 -15.33
C VAL A 377 -20.94 3.13 -15.56
N TYR A 378 -20.14 3.71 -16.46
CA TYR A 378 -18.79 3.24 -16.73
C TYR A 378 -17.91 3.27 -15.48
N LEU A 379 -17.91 4.37 -14.73
CA LEU A 379 -17.17 4.50 -13.47
C LEU A 379 -17.66 3.51 -12.42
N ALA A 380 -18.95 3.25 -12.34
CA ALA A 380 -19.52 2.25 -11.42
C ALA A 380 -19.03 0.84 -11.77
N VAL A 381 -19.10 0.45 -13.05
CA VAL A 381 -18.62 -0.86 -13.52
C VAL A 381 -17.11 -1.03 -13.26
N ILE A 382 -16.30 -0.02 -13.57
CA ILE A 382 -14.87 -0.05 -13.27
C ILE A 382 -14.62 -0.18 -11.77
N SER A 383 -15.41 0.51 -10.95
CA SER A 383 -15.29 0.40 -9.49
C SER A 383 -15.57 -1.02 -9.02
N TYR A 384 -16.62 -1.67 -9.50
CA TYR A 384 -16.90 -3.07 -9.19
C TYR A 384 -15.79 -4.02 -9.65
N LEU A 385 -15.24 -3.81 -10.86
CA LEU A 385 -14.11 -4.61 -11.34
C LEU A 385 -12.89 -4.46 -10.45
N ARG A 386 -12.51 -3.22 -10.14
CA ARG A 386 -11.32 -2.94 -9.30
C ARG A 386 -11.44 -3.47 -7.88
N THR A 387 -12.66 -3.51 -7.33
CA THR A 387 -12.94 -3.96 -5.96
C THR A 387 -13.37 -5.43 -5.89
N SER A 388 -13.42 -6.15 -7.01
CA SER A 388 -13.84 -7.56 -7.06
C SER A 388 -13.01 -8.47 -6.15
N ARG A 389 -11.68 -8.25 -6.07
CA ARG A 389 -10.83 -9.01 -5.15
C ARG A 389 -11.11 -8.70 -3.68
N TYR A 390 -11.52 -7.49 -3.35
CA TYR A 390 -11.99 -7.15 -2.00
C TYR A 390 -13.18 -8.02 -1.59
N ALA A 391 -14.19 -8.15 -2.46
CA ALA A 391 -15.36 -8.96 -2.22
C ALA A 391 -15.05 -10.47 -2.04
N MET A 392 -13.95 -10.94 -2.63
CA MET A 392 -13.55 -12.34 -2.54
C MET A 392 -12.67 -12.63 -1.33
N VAL A 393 -11.77 -11.72 -1.01
CA VAL A 393 -10.73 -11.94 0.00
C VAL A 393 -11.23 -11.57 1.40
N MET A 394 -11.93 -10.44 1.55
CA MET A 394 -12.36 -9.97 2.87
C MET A 394 -13.33 -10.92 3.60
N PRO A 395 -14.36 -11.51 2.95
CA PRO A 395 -15.21 -12.49 3.63
C PRO A 395 -14.47 -13.78 4.08
N VAL A 396 -13.34 -14.08 3.45
CA VAL A 396 -12.49 -15.22 3.84
C VAL A 396 -11.57 -14.85 4.99
N LEU A 397 -10.98 -13.66 4.97
CA LEU A 397 -10.11 -13.17 6.05
C LEU A 397 -10.91 -12.86 7.33
N ARG A 398 -12.15 -12.39 7.19
CA ARG A 398 -13.03 -12.02 8.30
C ARG A 398 -14.41 -12.66 8.16
N PRO A 399 -14.53 -13.99 8.38
CA PRO A 399 -15.77 -14.74 8.12
C PRO A 399 -16.95 -14.31 8.99
N LYS A 400 -16.70 -13.81 10.21
CA LYS A 400 -17.73 -13.26 11.11
C LYS A 400 -18.39 -11.99 10.53
N ASP A 401 -17.67 -11.25 9.69
CA ASP A 401 -18.08 -9.96 9.13
C ASP A 401 -18.44 -10.03 7.64
N LYS A 402 -18.60 -11.23 7.08
CA LYS A 402 -18.79 -11.45 5.64
C LYS A 402 -19.89 -10.56 5.01
N PHE A 403 -21.01 -10.39 5.70
CA PHE A 403 -22.12 -9.55 5.19
C PHE A 403 -21.76 -8.07 5.16
N PHE A 404 -20.98 -7.59 6.14
CA PHE A 404 -20.47 -6.22 6.12
C PHE A 404 -19.58 -5.98 4.90
N TYR A 405 -18.65 -6.91 4.60
CA TYR A 405 -17.72 -6.78 3.46
C TYR A 405 -18.43 -6.95 2.12
N VAL A 406 -19.42 -7.82 2.01
CA VAL A 406 -20.28 -7.91 0.82
C VAL A 406 -21.06 -6.60 0.63
N GLY A 407 -21.68 -6.06 1.69
CA GLY A 407 -22.35 -4.77 1.65
C GLY A 407 -21.41 -3.60 1.31
N SER A 408 -20.13 -3.68 1.75
CA SER A 408 -19.10 -2.69 1.36
C SER A 408 -18.76 -2.78 -0.11
N TYR A 409 -18.73 -3.97 -0.69
CA TYR A 409 -18.57 -4.15 -2.13
C TYR A 409 -19.73 -3.52 -2.92
N LEU A 410 -20.97 -3.67 -2.47
CA LEU A 410 -22.13 -3.09 -3.16
C LEU A 410 -22.09 -1.56 -3.24
N ILE A 411 -21.49 -0.90 -2.24
CA ILE A 411 -21.28 0.55 -2.24
C ILE A 411 -19.95 0.99 -2.90
N SER A 412 -19.19 0.07 -3.48
CA SER A 412 -17.89 0.38 -4.09
C SER A 412 -17.91 1.42 -5.21
N PRO A 413 -19.00 1.61 -5.99
CA PRO A 413 -19.08 2.74 -6.92
C PRO A 413 -18.93 4.09 -6.22
N ILE A 414 -19.53 4.26 -5.03
CA ILE A 414 -19.39 5.49 -4.24
C ILE A 414 -17.94 5.70 -3.83
N ALA A 415 -17.24 4.62 -3.40
CA ALA A 415 -15.81 4.68 -3.12
C ALA A 415 -14.99 5.04 -4.37
N GLY A 416 -15.39 4.52 -5.53
CA GLY A 416 -14.79 4.85 -6.83
C GLY A 416 -14.93 6.32 -7.19
N PHE A 417 -16.10 6.91 -7.03
CA PHE A 417 -16.36 8.34 -7.26
C PHE A 417 -15.59 9.20 -6.28
N LEU A 418 -15.61 8.86 -4.98
CA LEU A 418 -14.84 9.57 -3.96
C LEU A 418 -13.34 9.54 -4.28
N ASN A 419 -12.80 8.38 -4.59
CA ASN A 419 -11.38 8.24 -4.93
C ASN A 419 -11.02 8.99 -6.24
N PHE A 420 -11.89 8.98 -7.24
CA PHE A 420 -11.70 9.72 -8.48
C PHE A 420 -11.64 11.23 -8.22
N TYR A 421 -12.65 11.77 -7.53
CA TYR A 421 -12.70 13.19 -7.20
C TYR A 421 -11.50 13.63 -6.33
N LEU A 422 -11.27 12.92 -5.23
CA LEU A 422 -10.15 13.22 -4.34
C LEU A 422 -8.80 13.08 -5.05
N SER A 423 -8.61 12.04 -5.86
CA SER A 423 -7.35 11.84 -6.58
C SER A 423 -7.10 12.95 -7.60
N TRP A 424 -8.14 13.38 -8.34
CA TRP A 424 -7.95 14.45 -9.32
C TRP A 424 -7.62 15.78 -8.65
N VAL A 425 -8.46 16.26 -7.73
CA VAL A 425 -8.26 17.54 -7.02
C VAL A 425 -6.97 17.51 -6.21
N ILE A 426 -6.74 16.45 -5.46
CA ILE A 426 -5.56 16.35 -4.57
C ILE A 426 -4.27 16.24 -5.38
N ASN A 427 -4.27 15.54 -6.50
CA ASN A 427 -3.05 15.45 -7.32
C ASN A 427 -2.73 16.79 -7.97
N VAL A 428 -3.71 17.54 -8.44
CA VAL A 428 -3.48 18.91 -8.94
C VAL A 428 -2.92 19.80 -7.81
N LEU A 429 -3.55 19.81 -6.65
CA LEU A 429 -3.07 20.57 -5.48
C LEU A 429 -1.68 20.10 -5.02
N GLY A 430 -1.41 18.79 -5.06
CA GLY A 430 -0.12 18.20 -4.74
C GLY A 430 0.99 18.69 -5.67
N LEU A 431 0.72 18.76 -6.97
CA LEU A 431 1.65 19.29 -7.97
C LEU A 431 1.90 20.77 -7.75
N LEU A 432 0.84 21.58 -7.60
CA LEU A 432 0.95 23.03 -7.37
C LEU A 432 1.67 23.38 -6.06
N THR A 433 1.58 22.49 -5.07
CA THR A 433 2.18 22.69 -3.74
C THR A 433 3.39 21.78 -3.47
N ILE A 434 3.99 21.20 -4.50
CA ILE A 434 5.09 20.24 -4.39
C ILE A 434 6.31 20.77 -3.60
N ARG A 435 6.53 22.08 -3.64
CA ARG A 435 7.60 22.75 -2.88
C ARG A 435 7.33 22.85 -1.38
N ARG A 436 6.08 22.64 -0.93
CA ARG A 436 5.75 22.65 0.49
C ARG A 436 6.10 21.29 1.07
N THR A 437 7.20 21.22 1.82
CA THR A 437 7.55 20.02 2.58
C THR A 437 6.57 19.86 3.74
N CYS A 438 6.01 18.69 3.91
CA CYS A 438 5.15 18.40 5.05
C CYS A 438 6.01 18.08 6.27
N ARG A 439 5.75 18.74 7.39
CA ARG A 439 6.33 18.34 8.69
C ARG A 439 5.71 17.01 9.13
N TRP A 440 6.50 16.17 9.77
CA TRP A 440 6.02 14.96 10.44
C TRP A 440 5.44 15.34 11.81
N GLY A 441 4.34 14.69 12.23
CA GLY A 441 3.75 14.92 13.54
C GLY A 441 2.45 15.70 13.57
N GLU A 442 1.91 16.13 12.41
CA GLU A 442 0.53 16.61 12.33
C GLU A 442 -0.44 15.43 12.32
N ARG A 443 -0.40 14.58 13.35
CA ARG A 443 -1.37 13.51 13.53
C ARG A 443 -2.61 14.03 14.21
N ILE A 444 -3.73 13.49 13.79
CA ILE A 444 -5.05 13.72 14.31
C ILE A 444 -5.38 12.54 15.22
N SER A 445 -5.94 12.85 16.39
CA SER A 445 -6.46 11.83 17.30
C SER A 445 -7.56 11.04 16.60
N VAL A 446 -7.31 9.77 16.35
CA VAL A 446 -8.36 8.79 16.04
C VAL A 446 -8.98 8.39 17.36
N SER A 447 -10.31 8.34 17.43
CA SER A 447 -10.99 7.92 18.64
C SER A 447 -10.63 6.46 18.97
N ASP A 448 -10.18 6.18 20.18
CA ASP A 448 -9.77 4.85 20.68
C ASP A 448 -10.93 3.83 20.80
N ARG A 449 -11.99 3.96 19.99
CA ARG A 449 -13.26 3.27 20.20
C ARG A 449 -13.36 1.84 19.67
N GLU A 450 -12.50 1.42 18.75
CA GLU A 450 -12.47 0.01 18.29
C GLU A 450 -11.10 -0.60 18.62
N ARG A 451 -11.09 -1.50 19.59
CA ARG A 451 -9.85 -2.20 19.98
C ARG A 451 -9.52 -3.30 18.98
N PRO A 452 -8.24 -3.47 18.63
CA PRO A 452 -7.79 -4.60 17.80
C PRO A 452 -8.10 -5.97 18.39
N SER A 453 -8.32 -6.05 19.73
CA SER A 453 -8.75 -7.28 20.44
C SER A 453 -10.11 -7.82 20.00
N ASP A 454 -10.98 -6.97 19.41
CA ASP A 454 -12.27 -7.40 18.88
C ASP A 454 -12.18 -7.92 17.45
N ILE A 455 -11.00 -7.80 16.83
CA ILE A 455 -10.69 -8.37 15.53
C ILE A 455 -10.27 -9.82 15.78
N ALA A 456 -11.22 -10.75 15.62
CA ALA A 456 -10.89 -12.18 15.68
C ALA A 456 -9.88 -12.51 14.57
N LEU A 457 -8.62 -12.61 14.96
CA LEU A 457 -7.53 -13.04 14.11
C LEU A 457 -7.79 -14.49 13.72
N VAL A 458 -7.94 -14.75 12.44
CA VAL A 458 -8.13 -16.10 11.92
C VAL A 458 -6.76 -16.78 11.92
N SER A 459 -6.52 -17.59 12.96
CA SER A 459 -5.51 -18.65 12.88
C SER A 459 -6.06 -19.71 11.90
N ALA A 460 -5.62 -19.66 10.66
CA ALA A 460 -5.84 -20.73 9.69
C ALA A 460 -4.57 -21.58 9.54
#